data_3094166efb099975b419755c200a306c
#
_entry.id   3094166efb099975b419755c200a306c
#
_cell.length_a   1.000
_cell.length_b   1.000
_cell.length_c   1.000
_cell.angle_alpha   90.00
_cell.angle_beta   90.00
_cell.angle_gamma   90.00
#
_symmetry.space_group_name_H-M   'P 1'
#
loop_
_entity.id
_entity.type
_entity.pdbx_description
1 polymer ?
#
loop_
_entity_poly.entity_id
_entity_poly.type
_entity_poly.pdbx_seq_one_letter_code
_entity_poly.pdbx_strand_id
1 'polypeptide(L)'
;FGAVWGLSSVAGPLLGGFFSDHATILGVTGWRWIFYINLPFGIAALLITSAVLHIPKVKREHSIDYLGALLMVTATVSILLTVSIYGPEHGWLDPRTIGYLIAGLVLVALFIYWESKAKEPILPLELFKNHTFTLTSILGAVIGAGMFGAIVMLPLYLQVVKGASATEAGLKLIPLMLGIVSTSIFSGKAISKSGKYKKFPVMGTTLMTVGILFMVTLTRETPFWQLSIYAIMVGAGLGLSMQTIVIAL
;
A
#
# COMPACT_ATOMS: atom_id res chain seq x y z
N PHE A 1 -2.24 17.17 6.18
CA PHE A 1 -2.21 15.77 5.72
C PHE A 1 -0.98 15.02 6.25
N GLY A 2 0.26 15.53 6.08
CA GLY A 2 1.48 14.84 6.50
C GLY A 2 1.56 14.49 7.99
N ALA A 3 1.05 15.36 8.88
CA ALA A 3 1.02 15.08 10.31
C ALA A 3 0.06 13.94 10.67
N VAL A 4 -1.13 13.93 10.06
CA VAL A 4 -2.13 12.87 10.25
C VAL A 4 -1.60 11.54 9.73
N TRP A 5 -1.01 11.58 8.54
CA TRP A 5 -0.41 10.38 7.92
C TRP A 5 0.73 9.82 8.77
N GLY A 6 1.62 10.71 9.24
CA GLY A 6 2.73 10.33 10.11
C GLY A 6 2.28 9.70 11.43
N LEU A 7 1.30 10.32 12.09
CA LEU A 7 0.76 9.79 13.36
C LEU A 7 0.10 8.43 13.15
N SER A 8 -0.72 8.29 12.11
CA SER A 8 -1.39 7.02 11.79
C SER A 8 -0.42 5.91 11.43
N SER A 9 0.66 6.24 10.69
CA SER A 9 1.69 5.27 10.31
C SER A 9 2.46 4.72 11.50
N VAL A 10 2.64 5.50 12.56
CA VAL A 10 3.29 5.04 13.80
C VAL A 10 2.28 4.33 14.71
N ALA A 11 1.08 4.90 14.87
CA ALA A 11 0.06 4.34 15.76
C ALA A 11 -0.46 2.97 15.26
N GLY A 12 -0.58 2.79 13.93
CA GLY A 12 -1.11 1.56 13.33
C GLY A 12 -0.36 0.29 13.75
N PRO A 13 0.95 0.17 13.44
CA PRO A 13 1.74 -0.99 13.84
C PRO A 13 1.83 -1.19 15.35
N LEU A 14 1.87 -0.11 16.13
CA LEU A 14 1.89 -0.17 17.59
C LEU A 14 0.60 -0.77 18.16
N LEU A 15 -0.54 -0.21 17.77
CA LEU A 15 -1.85 -0.70 18.23
C LEU A 15 -2.13 -2.10 17.69
N GLY A 16 -1.79 -2.34 16.42
CA GLY A 16 -1.92 -3.67 15.81
C GLY A 16 -1.10 -4.73 16.52
N GLY A 17 0.16 -4.43 16.84
CA GLY A 17 1.03 -5.30 17.62
C GLY A 17 0.51 -5.54 19.02
N PHE A 18 0.12 -4.47 19.75
CA PHE A 18 -0.44 -4.56 21.08
C PHE A 18 -1.69 -5.46 21.12
N PHE A 19 -2.63 -5.26 20.23
CA PHE A 19 -3.83 -6.09 20.16
C PHE A 19 -3.53 -7.54 19.78
N SER A 20 -2.55 -7.78 18.91
CA SER A 20 -2.18 -9.13 18.49
C SER A 20 -1.48 -9.93 19.59
N ASP A 21 -0.71 -9.27 20.45
CA ASP A 21 -0.01 -9.93 21.58
C ASP A 21 -0.95 -10.33 22.73
N HIS A 22 -2.15 -9.73 22.82
CA HIS A 22 -3.11 -10.03 23.87
C HIS A 22 -4.12 -11.10 23.40
N ALA A 23 -4.16 -12.22 24.10
CA ALA A 23 -5.09 -13.32 23.77
C ALA A 23 -6.55 -12.85 23.81
N THR A 24 -6.93 -12.11 24.85
CA THR A 24 -8.28 -11.55 25.03
C THR A 24 -8.25 -10.18 25.70
N ILE A 25 -9.09 -9.27 25.26
CA ILE A 25 -9.32 -7.94 25.84
C ILE A 25 -10.83 -7.77 25.97
N LEU A 26 -11.32 -7.50 27.16
CA LEU A 26 -12.75 -7.36 27.47
C LEU A 26 -13.60 -8.54 26.94
N GLY A 27 -13.10 -9.77 27.06
CA GLY A 27 -13.79 -10.98 26.61
C GLY A 27 -13.76 -11.24 25.10
N VAL A 28 -13.09 -10.38 24.31
CA VAL A 28 -12.95 -10.52 22.86
C VAL A 28 -11.50 -10.85 22.53
N THR A 29 -11.29 -11.74 21.56
CA THR A 29 -9.95 -12.09 21.06
C THR A 29 -9.19 -10.83 20.60
N GLY A 30 -7.96 -10.65 21.06
CA GLY A 30 -7.22 -9.40 20.94
C GLY A 30 -7.09 -8.88 19.50
N TRP A 31 -6.76 -9.74 18.53
CA TRP A 31 -6.62 -9.31 17.12
C TRP A 31 -7.92 -8.71 16.53
N ARG A 32 -9.11 -9.09 17.06
CA ARG A 32 -10.38 -8.51 16.59
C ARG A 32 -10.51 -7.03 16.94
N TRP A 33 -9.81 -6.56 17.98
CA TRP A 33 -9.79 -5.16 18.35
C TRP A 33 -9.14 -4.27 17.29
N ILE A 34 -8.28 -4.81 16.43
CA ILE A 34 -7.73 -4.10 15.28
C ILE A 34 -8.85 -3.57 14.36
N PHE A 35 -9.94 -4.31 14.25
CA PHE A 35 -11.13 -3.89 13.50
C PHE A 35 -12.06 -3.02 14.34
N TYR A 36 -12.36 -3.43 15.58
CA TYR A 36 -13.29 -2.71 16.44
C TYR A 36 -12.86 -1.30 16.79
N ILE A 37 -11.58 -1.04 16.94
CA ILE A 37 -11.06 0.30 17.21
C ILE A 37 -11.40 1.30 16.07
N ASN A 38 -11.59 0.83 14.85
CA ASN A 38 -11.96 1.69 13.72
C ASN A 38 -13.44 2.12 13.76
N LEU A 39 -14.31 1.38 14.46
CA LEU A 39 -15.73 1.70 14.50
C LEU A 39 -16.01 3.08 15.14
N PRO A 40 -15.52 3.40 16.35
CA PRO A 40 -15.78 4.71 16.96
C PRO A 40 -15.19 5.86 16.11
N PHE A 41 -14.01 5.67 15.53
CA PHE A 41 -13.41 6.69 14.64
C PHE A 41 -14.20 6.84 13.34
N GLY A 42 -14.65 5.74 12.73
CA GLY A 42 -15.47 5.75 11.54
C GLY A 42 -16.83 6.43 11.77
N ILE A 43 -17.49 6.11 12.88
CA ILE A 43 -18.76 6.73 13.28
C ILE A 43 -18.55 8.23 13.54
N ALA A 44 -17.52 8.61 14.29
CA ALA A 44 -17.21 10.01 14.55
C ALA A 44 -16.91 10.78 13.24
N ALA A 45 -16.10 10.22 12.36
CA ALA A 45 -15.81 10.80 11.05
C ALA A 45 -17.09 10.98 10.22
N LEU A 46 -17.97 9.97 10.19
CA LEU A 46 -19.25 10.04 9.48
C LEU A 46 -20.15 11.15 10.02
N LEU A 47 -20.29 11.23 11.36
CA LEU A 47 -21.11 12.25 12.00
C LEU A 47 -20.56 13.66 11.76
N ILE A 48 -19.26 13.86 11.92
CA ILE A 48 -18.62 15.16 11.66
C ILE A 48 -18.77 15.55 10.19
N THR A 49 -18.46 14.63 9.25
CA THR A 49 -18.55 14.90 7.83
C THR A 49 -19.98 15.23 7.41
N SER A 50 -20.97 14.49 7.91
CA SER A 50 -22.39 14.73 7.61
C SER A 50 -22.89 16.06 8.17
N ALA A 51 -22.38 16.48 9.32
CA ALA A 51 -22.77 17.76 9.94
C ALA A 51 -22.09 18.98 9.33
N VAL A 52 -20.84 18.85 8.88
CA VAL A 52 -20.03 20.00 8.43
C VAL A 52 -19.97 20.11 6.91
N LEU A 53 -19.99 18.99 6.20
CA LEU A 53 -19.78 18.99 4.76
C LEU A 53 -21.10 19.20 3.99
N HIS A 54 -21.37 20.45 3.63
CA HIS A 54 -22.51 20.82 2.80
C HIS A 54 -22.05 21.08 1.36
N ILE A 55 -21.99 20.03 0.55
CA ILE A 55 -21.66 20.15 -0.87
C ILE A 55 -22.96 20.34 -1.66
N PRO A 56 -23.08 21.39 -2.49
CA PRO A 56 -24.25 21.54 -3.37
C PRO A 56 -24.36 20.35 -4.31
N LYS A 57 -25.52 19.68 -4.31
CA LYS A 57 -25.79 18.53 -5.18
C LYS A 57 -25.90 18.99 -6.63
N VAL A 58 -24.85 18.84 -7.41
CA VAL A 58 -24.94 18.94 -8.86
C VAL A 58 -25.48 17.62 -9.39
N LYS A 59 -26.74 17.59 -9.81
CA LYS A 59 -27.31 16.41 -10.49
C LYS A 59 -26.59 16.26 -11.83
N ARG A 60 -25.70 15.30 -11.93
CA ARG A 60 -25.20 14.80 -13.22
C ARG A 60 -25.80 13.41 -13.41
N GLU A 61 -26.29 13.12 -14.59
CA GLU A 61 -26.67 11.75 -14.96
C GLU A 61 -25.37 10.95 -15.13
N HIS A 62 -25.13 10.06 -14.18
CA HIS A 62 -23.98 9.15 -14.20
C HIS A 62 -24.46 7.73 -14.41
N SER A 63 -23.81 7.00 -15.30
CA SER A 63 -23.99 5.57 -15.45
C SER A 63 -22.87 4.84 -14.73
N ILE A 64 -23.24 3.96 -13.79
CA ILE A 64 -22.23 3.14 -13.10
C ILE A 64 -21.87 1.96 -14.00
N ASP A 65 -20.59 1.77 -14.26
CA ASP A 65 -20.08 0.63 -15.03
C ASP A 65 -20.01 -0.64 -14.16
N TYR A 66 -21.18 -1.26 -13.95
CA TYR A 66 -21.28 -2.50 -13.18
C TYR A 66 -20.52 -3.67 -13.80
N LEU A 67 -20.47 -3.74 -15.14
CA LEU A 67 -19.79 -4.84 -15.83
C LEU A 67 -18.28 -4.67 -15.76
N GLY A 68 -17.76 -3.46 -15.96
CA GLY A 68 -16.35 -3.17 -15.73
C GLY A 68 -15.92 -3.47 -14.30
N ALA A 69 -16.73 -3.06 -13.30
CA ALA A 69 -16.47 -3.38 -11.91
C ALA A 69 -16.43 -4.88 -11.64
N LEU A 70 -17.38 -5.65 -12.17
CA LEU A 70 -17.43 -7.10 -12.03
C LEU A 70 -16.21 -7.77 -12.67
N LEU A 71 -15.85 -7.39 -13.89
CA LEU A 71 -14.69 -7.92 -14.61
C LEU A 71 -13.38 -7.62 -13.85
N MET A 72 -13.21 -6.39 -13.38
CA MET A 72 -12.04 -5.99 -12.61
C MET A 72 -11.90 -6.79 -11.30
N VAL A 73 -13.00 -6.92 -10.55
CA VAL A 73 -13.01 -7.65 -9.28
C VAL A 73 -12.71 -9.13 -9.50
N THR A 74 -13.40 -9.77 -10.45
CA THR A 74 -13.22 -11.21 -10.72
C THR A 74 -11.83 -11.52 -11.28
N ALA A 75 -11.28 -10.66 -12.15
CA ALA A 75 -9.92 -10.77 -12.64
C ALA A 75 -8.90 -10.70 -11.49
N THR A 76 -9.04 -9.68 -10.65
CA THR A 76 -8.15 -9.46 -9.48
C THR A 76 -8.23 -10.64 -8.52
N VAL A 77 -9.43 -11.10 -8.17
CA VAL A 77 -9.64 -12.25 -7.28
C VAL A 77 -8.99 -13.52 -7.88
N SER A 78 -9.19 -13.78 -9.17
CA SER A 78 -8.61 -14.95 -9.84
C SER A 78 -7.08 -14.95 -9.78
N ILE A 79 -6.44 -13.80 -10.07
CA ILE A 79 -4.97 -13.64 -9.98
C ILE A 79 -4.49 -13.78 -8.53
N LEU A 80 -5.18 -13.15 -7.58
CA LEU A 80 -4.80 -13.24 -6.17
C LEU A 80 -4.94 -14.66 -5.62
N LEU A 81 -5.99 -15.40 -5.97
CA LEU A 81 -6.14 -16.80 -5.61
C LEU A 81 -4.99 -17.66 -6.17
N THR A 82 -4.59 -17.40 -7.42
CA THR A 82 -3.44 -18.08 -8.02
C THR A 82 -2.17 -17.88 -7.19
N VAL A 83 -1.87 -16.61 -6.86
CA VAL A 83 -0.58 -16.25 -6.23
C VAL A 83 -0.57 -16.58 -4.73
N SER A 84 -1.70 -16.39 -4.02
CA SER A 84 -1.74 -16.47 -2.56
C SER A 84 -2.12 -17.85 -2.04
N ILE A 85 -2.85 -18.65 -2.82
CA ILE A 85 -3.39 -19.93 -2.36
C ILE A 85 -2.92 -21.07 -3.27
N TYR A 86 -3.36 -21.10 -4.52
CA TYR A 86 -3.17 -22.28 -5.38
C TYR A 86 -1.70 -22.53 -5.73
N GLY A 87 -0.92 -21.49 -6.04
CA GLY A 87 0.51 -21.62 -6.32
C GLY A 87 1.31 -22.18 -5.15
N PRO A 88 1.22 -21.60 -3.94
CA PRO A 88 1.91 -22.12 -2.76
C PRO A 88 1.44 -23.49 -2.29
N GLU A 89 0.13 -23.80 -2.35
CA GLU A 89 -0.41 -25.07 -1.81
C GLU A 89 -0.30 -26.24 -2.78
N HIS A 90 -0.52 -26.01 -4.08
CA HIS A 90 -0.60 -27.08 -5.08
C HIS A 90 0.58 -27.07 -6.08
N GLY A 91 1.37 -26.00 -6.08
CA GLY A 91 2.46 -25.79 -7.03
C GLY A 91 2.05 -25.01 -8.28
N TRP A 92 3.04 -24.35 -8.88
CA TRP A 92 2.81 -23.45 -10.02
C TRP A 92 2.45 -24.14 -11.34
N LEU A 93 2.72 -25.44 -11.44
CA LEU A 93 2.40 -26.26 -12.61
C LEU A 93 1.11 -27.09 -12.45
N ASP A 94 0.42 -26.98 -11.32
CA ASP A 94 -0.87 -27.65 -11.10
C ASP A 94 -1.92 -27.09 -12.08
N PRO A 95 -2.74 -27.95 -12.72
CA PRO A 95 -3.78 -27.51 -13.65
C PRO A 95 -4.77 -26.50 -13.08
N ARG A 96 -5.04 -26.54 -11.78
CA ARG A 96 -5.92 -25.59 -11.08
C ARG A 96 -5.27 -24.22 -11.01
N THR A 97 -3.97 -24.16 -10.61
CA THR A 97 -3.18 -22.93 -10.55
C THR A 97 -3.11 -22.28 -11.92
N ILE A 98 -2.79 -23.06 -12.95
CA ILE A 98 -2.74 -22.58 -14.35
C ILE A 98 -4.14 -22.12 -14.80
N GLY A 99 -5.19 -22.87 -14.45
CA GLY A 99 -6.57 -22.53 -14.80
C GLY A 99 -7.00 -21.17 -14.24
N TYR A 100 -6.76 -20.91 -12.94
CA TYR A 100 -7.04 -19.60 -12.33
C TYR A 100 -6.19 -18.47 -12.91
N LEU A 101 -4.93 -18.73 -13.23
CA LEU A 101 -4.06 -17.74 -13.86
C LEU A 101 -4.58 -17.35 -15.25
N ILE A 102 -4.90 -18.34 -16.08
CA ILE A 102 -5.45 -18.11 -17.43
C ILE A 102 -6.80 -17.39 -17.33
N ALA A 103 -7.68 -17.83 -16.43
CA ALA A 103 -8.95 -17.16 -16.21
C ALA A 103 -8.77 -15.69 -15.81
N GLY A 104 -7.85 -15.40 -14.89
CA GLY A 104 -7.52 -14.04 -14.48
C GLY A 104 -7.02 -13.19 -15.66
N LEU A 105 -6.08 -13.70 -16.45
CA LEU A 105 -5.55 -12.99 -17.62
C LEU A 105 -6.62 -12.76 -18.70
N VAL A 106 -7.49 -13.73 -18.96
CA VAL A 106 -8.64 -13.58 -19.88
C VAL A 106 -9.59 -12.51 -19.37
N LEU A 107 -9.91 -12.52 -18.07
CA LEU A 107 -10.77 -11.51 -17.46
C LEU A 107 -10.17 -10.09 -17.52
N VAL A 108 -8.85 -9.95 -17.34
CA VAL A 108 -8.14 -8.67 -17.56
C VAL A 108 -8.29 -8.21 -19.01
N ALA A 109 -8.11 -9.11 -19.98
CA ALA A 109 -8.27 -8.77 -21.40
C ALA A 109 -9.71 -8.35 -21.73
N LEU A 110 -10.69 -9.06 -21.17
CA LEU A 110 -12.12 -8.69 -21.31
C LEU A 110 -12.43 -7.35 -20.62
N PHE A 111 -11.85 -7.08 -19.46
CA PHE A 111 -11.97 -5.79 -18.78
C PHE A 111 -11.44 -4.66 -19.65
N ILE A 112 -10.21 -4.77 -20.17
CA ILE A 112 -9.61 -3.75 -21.05
C ILE A 112 -10.46 -3.55 -22.32
N TYR A 113 -10.96 -4.63 -22.91
CA TYR A 113 -11.84 -4.56 -24.07
C TYR A 113 -13.15 -3.82 -23.73
N TRP A 114 -13.76 -4.13 -22.59
CA TRP A 114 -14.99 -3.47 -22.15
C TRP A 114 -14.78 -1.99 -21.84
N GLU A 115 -13.73 -1.65 -21.08
CA GLU A 115 -13.37 -0.26 -20.76
C GLU A 115 -13.16 0.62 -22.00
N SER A 116 -12.67 0.02 -23.10
CA SER A 116 -12.49 0.73 -24.38
C SER A 116 -13.82 1.14 -25.03
N LYS A 117 -14.95 0.56 -24.59
CA LYS A 117 -16.30 0.80 -25.16
C LYS A 117 -17.31 1.37 -24.17
N ALA A 118 -17.01 1.34 -22.88
CA ALA A 118 -17.89 1.84 -21.83
C ALA A 118 -18.11 3.35 -21.99
N LYS A 119 -19.35 3.80 -21.73
CA LYS A 119 -19.70 5.24 -21.79
C LYS A 119 -19.00 6.04 -20.69
N GLU A 120 -18.94 5.48 -19.49
CA GLU A 120 -18.26 6.05 -18.33
C GLU A 120 -17.34 4.96 -17.76
N PRO A 121 -16.14 4.74 -18.37
CA PRO A 121 -15.23 3.69 -17.94
C PRO A 121 -14.68 3.98 -16.55
N ILE A 122 -14.48 2.92 -15.74
CA ILE A 122 -13.83 3.00 -14.42
C ILE A 122 -12.37 3.45 -14.60
N LEU A 123 -11.71 2.94 -15.63
CA LEU A 123 -10.34 3.28 -15.98
C LEU A 123 -10.27 3.82 -17.41
N PRO A 124 -10.37 5.15 -17.62
CA PRO A 124 -10.29 5.73 -18.96
C PRO A 124 -8.94 5.40 -19.62
N LEU A 125 -8.94 4.48 -20.59
CA LEU A 125 -7.72 4.03 -21.27
C LEU A 125 -7.00 5.15 -22.01
N GLU A 126 -7.70 6.24 -22.32
CA GLU A 126 -7.10 7.43 -22.93
C GLU A 126 -6.03 8.10 -22.07
N LEU A 127 -6.11 7.95 -20.74
CA LEU A 127 -5.10 8.46 -19.81
C LEU A 127 -3.72 7.86 -20.10
N PHE A 128 -3.67 6.60 -20.54
CA PHE A 128 -2.42 5.92 -20.89
C PHE A 128 -1.77 6.44 -22.18
N LYS A 129 -2.47 7.24 -22.99
CA LYS A 129 -1.86 7.97 -24.11
C LYS A 129 -0.95 9.09 -23.62
N ASN A 130 -1.18 9.57 -22.39
CA ASN A 130 -0.31 10.56 -21.75
C ASN A 130 0.92 9.85 -21.17
N HIS A 131 2.10 10.20 -21.72
CA HIS A 131 3.38 9.61 -21.32
C HIS A 131 3.67 9.79 -19.80
N THR A 132 3.33 10.95 -19.24
CA THR A 132 3.51 11.22 -17.81
C THR A 132 2.63 10.29 -16.96
N PHE A 133 1.36 10.12 -17.33
CA PHE A 133 0.43 9.24 -16.63
C PHE A 133 0.92 7.77 -16.67
N THR A 134 1.31 7.30 -17.84
CA THR A 134 1.82 5.92 -18.00
C THR A 134 3.07 5.67 -17.17
N LEU A 135 4.04 6.58 -17.22
CA LEU A 135 5.27 6.46 -16.43
C LEU A 135 5.01 6.52 -14.93
N THR A 136 4.14 7.43 -14.47
CA THR A 136 3.81 7.52 -13.03
C THR A 136 3.02 6.31 -12.55
N SER A 137 2.17 5.72 -13.39
CA SER A 137 1.45 4.48 -13.06
C SER A 137 2.41 3.27 -12.94
N ILE A 138 3.36 3.11 -13.86
CA ILE A 138 4.39 2.07 -13.77
C ILE A 138 5.26 2.27 -12.54
N LEU A 139 5.73 3.50 -12.30
CA LEU A 139 6.49 3.83 -11.09
C LEU A 139 5.69 3.54 -9.83
N GLY A 140 4.40 3.90 -9.81
CA GLY A 140 3.49 3.61 -8.70
C GLY A 140 3.39 2.12 -8.40
N ALA A 141 3.27 1.28 -9.42
CA ALA A 141 3.23 -0.17 -9.28
C ALA A 141 4.55 -0.73 -8.68
N VAL A 142 5.70 -0.29 -9.21
CA VAL A 142 7.02 -0.73 -8.71
C VAL A 142 7.25 -0.28 -7.27
N ILE A 143 6.94 0.98 -6.96
CA ILE A 143 7.08 1.53 -5.61
C ILE A 143 6.11 0.85 -4.66
N GLY A 144 4.87 0.60 -5.09
CA GLY A 144 3.88 -0.14 -4.33
C GLY A 144 4.36 -1.55 -3.96
N ALA A 145 4.91 -2.29 -4.93
CA ALA A 145 5.48 -3.61 -4.68
C ALA A 145 6.61 -3.57 -3.64
N GLY A 146 7.54 -2.62 -3.78
CA GLY A 146 8.63 -2.43 -2.81
C GLY A 146 8.13 -2.00 -1.43
N MET A 147 7.12 -1.14 -1.36
CA MET A 147 6.49 -0.68 -0.13
C MET A 147 5.84 -1.83 0.63
N PHE A 148 4.97 -2.60 -0.04
CA PHE A 148 4.30 -3.73 0.60
C PHE A 148 5.30 -4.83 0.98
N GLY A 149 6.33 -5.08 0.15
CA GLY A 149 7.42 -5.96 0.52
C GLY A 149 8.09 -5.54 1.83
N ALA A 150 8.45 -4.28 1.98
CA ALA A 150 9.08 -3.79 3.20
C ALA A 150 8.12 -3.79 4.41
N ILE A 151 6.90 -3.28 4.25
CA ILE A 151 5.92 -3.13 5.35
C ILE A 151 5.44 -4.48 5.87
N VAL A 152 5.31 -5.48 5.01
CA VAL A 152 4.84 -6.83 5.40
C VAL A 152 6.00 -7.74 5.80
N MET A 153 7.09 -7.74 5.03
CA MET A 153 8.18 -8.69 5.29
C MET A 153 9.06 -8.29 6.48
N LEU A 154 9.20 -7.00 6.78
CA LEU A 154 10.02 -6.58 7.90
C LEU A 154 9.43 -7.00 9.27
N PRO A 155 8.13 -6.80 9.57
CA PRO A 155 7.52 -7.36 10.79
C PRO A 155 7.60 -8.88 10.84
N LEU A 156 7.38 -9.55 9.70
CA LEU A 156 7.46 -11.01 9.62
C LEU A 156 8.87 -11.50 9.96
N TYR A 157 9.91 -10.88 9.40
CA TYR A 157 11.31 -11.17 9.75
C TYR A 157 11.56 -10.94 11.26
N LEU A 158 11.07 -9.85 11.83
CA LEU A 158 11.24 -9.55 13.25
C LEU A 158 10.58 -10.60 14.14
N GLN A 159 9.40 -11.08 13.77
CA GLN A 159 8.67 -12.07 14.55
C GLN A 159 9.22 -13.48 14.33
N VAL A 160 9.39 -13.92 13.08
CA VAL A 160 9.77 -15.31 12.77
C VAL A 160 11.27 -15.56 12.96
N VAL A 161 12.13 -14.64 12.51
CA VAL A 161 13.59 -14.84 12.56
C VAL A 161 14.19 -14.35 13.89
N LYS A 162 13.74 -13.19 14.36
CA LYS A 162 14.24 -12.57 15.59
C LYS A 162 13.50 -13.02 16.86
N GLY A 163 12.31 -13.64 16.73
CA GLY A 163 11.48 -14.06 17.86
C GLY A 163 10.85 -12.90 18.61
N ALA A 164 10.74 -11.71 17.99
CA ALA A 164 10.10 -10.54 18.60
C ALA A 164 8.60 -10.74 18.73
N SER A 165 7.98 -10.17 19.77
CA SER A 165 6.51 -10.09 19.84
C SER A 165 5.94 -9.18 18.76
N ALA A 166 4.62 -9.23 18.53
CA ALA A 166 3.97 -8.37 17.54
C ALA A 166 4.11 -6.88 17.93
N THR A 167 4.00 -6.56 19.22
CA THR A 167 4.22 -5.20 19.74
C THR A 167 5.66 -4.74 19.51
N GLU A 168 6.62 -5.59 19.81
CA GLU A 168 8.05 -5.27 19.63
C GLU A 168 8.39 -5.09 18.14
N ALA A 169 7.84 -5.93 17.28
CA ALA A 169 7.97 -5.79 15.83
C ALA A 169 7.37 -4.45 15.34
N GLY A 170 6.19 -4.07 15.83
CA GLY A 170 5.55 -2.79 15.55
C GLY A 170 6.41 -1.60 15.97
N LEU A 171 7.01 -1.63 17.17
CA LEU A 171 7.94 -0.60 17.67
C LEU A 171 9.19 -0.49 16.79
N LYS A 172 9.73 -1.63 16.35
CA LYS A 172 10.93 -1.68 15.49
C LYS A 172 10.67 -1.21 14.07
N LEU A 173 9.41 -0.96 13.66
CA LEU A 173 9.08 -0.29 12.41
C LEU A 173 9.17 1.25 12.47
N ILE A 174 9.29 1.84 13.66
CA ILE A 174 9.37 3.30 13.81
C ILE A 174 10.46 3.94 12.92
N PRO A 175 11.68 3.39 12.77
CA PRO A 175 12.68 3.94 11.86
C PRO A 175 12.21 4.02 10.40
N LEU A 176 11.53 2.99 9.91
CA LEU A 176 10.93 2.99 8.57
C LEU A 176 9.92 4.14 8.41
N MET A 177 9.01 4.27 9.39
CA MET A 177 7.96 5.30 9.37
C MET A 177 8.53 6.71 9.48
N LEU A 178 9.55 6.92 10.31
CA LEU A 178 10.26 8.19 10.39
C LEU A 178 10.91 8.55 9.05
N GLY A 179 11.50 7.58 8.35
CA GLY A 179 12.01 7.76 7.00
C GLY A 179 10.94 8.24 6.03
N ILE A 180 9.79 7.56 5.99
CA ILE A 180 8.66 7.92 5.11
C ILE A 180 8.16 9.33 5.40
N VAL A 181 7.83 9.61 6.66
CA VAL A 181 7.20 10.88 7.06
C VAL A 181 8.12 12.08 6.83
N SER A 182 9.37 12.00 7.30
CA SER A 182 10.32 13.10 7.19
C SER A 182 10.60 13.46 5.73
N THR A 183 10.80 12.47 4.87
CA THR A 183 11.11 12.72 3.46
C THR A 183 9.88 13.09 2.63
N SER A 184 8.68 12.59 2.97
CA SER A 184 7.42 13.04 2.36
C SER A 184 7.16 14.52 2.64
N ILE A 185 7.36 14.96 3.90
CA ILE A 185 7.22 16.38 4.26
C ILE A 185 8.28 17.24 3.54
N PHE A 186 9.52 16.75 3.52
CA PHE A 186 10.63 17.44 2.86
C PHE A 186 10.38 17.59 1.36
N SER A 187 10.07 16.49 0.65
CA SER A 187 9.82 16.50 -0.79
C SER A 187 8.59 17.32 -1.14
N GLY A 188 7.50 17.20 -0.38
CA GLY A 188 6.30 18.01 -0.57
C GLY A 188 6.56 19.51 -0.48
N LYS A 189 7.27 19.97 0.56
CA LYS A 189 7.67 21.39 0.70
C LYS A 189 8.61 21.84 -0.41
N ALA A 190 9.59 21.01 -0.78
CA ALA A 190 10.56 21.34 -1.81
C ALA A 190 9.92 21.44 -3.20
N ILE A 191 8.99 20.55 -3.52
CA ILE A 191 8.24 20.58 -4.78
C ILE A 191 7.31 21.79 -4.84
N SER A 192 6.55 22.05 -3.77
CA SER A 192 5.65 23.22 -3.70
C SER A 192 6.40 24.55 -3.87
N LYS A 193 7.65 24.64 -3.38
CA LYS A 193 8.47 25.86 -3.49
C LYS A 193 9.18 25.99 -4.84
N SER A 194 9.62 24.88 -5.46
CA SER A 194 10.49 24.90 -6.64
C SER A 194 9.79 24.55 -7.95
N GLY A 195 8.61 23.89 -7.89
CA GLY A 195 7.92 23.32 -9.04
C GLY A 195 8.65 22.11 -9.67
N LYS A 196 9.84 21.76 -9.18
CA LYS A 196 10.69 20.71 -9.77
C LYS A 196 10.49 19.38 -9.03
N TYR A 197 9.77 18.46 -9.63
CA TYR A 197 9.44 17.15 -9.02
C TYR A 197 10.29 15.97 -9.53
N LYS A 198 10.85 16.01 -10.75
CA LYS A 198 11.53 14.87 -11.41
C LYS A 198 12.68 14.23 -10.61
N LYS A 199 13.39 14.99 -9.79
CA LYS A 199 14.54 14.50 -9.01
C LYS A 199 14.13 13.56 -7.88
N PHE A 200 12.97 13.77 -7.28
CA PHE A 200 12.55 13.06 -6.08
C PHE A 200 12.22 11.59 -6.32
N PRO A 201 11.48 11.18 -7.38
CA PRO A 201 11.26 9.76 -7.67
C PRO A 201 12.56 9.03 -7.96
N VAL A 202 13.48 9.65 -8.71
CA VAL A 202 14.78 9.04 -9.02
C VAL A 202 15.59 8.80 -7.75
N MET A 203 15.73 9.82 -6.92
CA MET A 203 16.43 9.69 -5.64
C MET A 203 15.72 8.70 -4.70
N GLY A 204 14.40 8.75 -4.67
CA GLY A 204 13.58 7.89 -3.83
C GLY A 204 13.66 6.42 -4.22
N THR A 205 13.49 6.10 -5.49
CA THR A 205 13.59 4.71 -5.98
C THR A 205 15.02 4.17 -5.83
N THR A 206 16.04 4.99 -6.09
CA THR A 206 17.44 4.59 -5.87
C THR A 206 17.68 4.26 -4.39
N LEU A 207 17.26 5.15 -3.47
CA LEU A 207 17.47 4.96 -2.04
C LEU A 207 16.70 3.75 -1.52
N MET A 208 15.47 3.55 -1.99
CA MET A 208 14.65 2.37 -1.66
C MET A 208 15.32 1.08 -2.16
N THR A 209 15.79 1.06 -3.40
CA THR A 209 16.47 -0.11 -3.98
C THR A 209 17.71 -0.47 -3.19
N VAL A 210 18.56 0.51 -2.86
CA VAL A 210 19.77 0.29 -2.07
C VAL A 210 19.41 -0.22 -0.66
N GLY A 211 18.39 0.39 -0.04
CA GLY A 211 17.90 -0.06 1.28
C GLY A 211 17.39 -1.50 1.26
N ILE A 212 16.63 -1.90 0.24
CA ILE A 212 16.13 -3.27 0.06
C ILE A 212 17.31 -4.23 -0.19
N LEU A 213 18.29 -3.86 -1.02
CA LEU A 213 19.48 -4.67 -1.24
C LEU A 213 20.25 -4.92 0.08
N PHE A 214 20.38 -3.92 0.94
CA PHE A 214 20.94 -4.12 2.27
C PHE A 214 20.07 -5.02 3.15
N MET A 215 18.74 -4.95 3.03
CA MET A 215 17.86 -5.86 3.78
C MET A 215 18.04 -7.34 3.38
N VAL A 216 18.53 -7.65 2.18
CA VAL A 216 18.87 -9.03 1.79
C VAL A 216 19.99 -9.62 2.67
N THR A 217 20.83 -8.79 3.26
CA THR A 217 21.93 -9.23 4.15
C THR A 217 21.48 -9.46 5.60
N LEU A 218 20.21 -9.27 5.92
CA LEU A 218 19.70 -9.45 7.28
C LEU A 218 19.79 -10.91 7.74
N THR A 219 20.33 -11.10 8.94
CA THR A 219 20.46 -12.40 9.61
C THR A 219 19.84 -12.32 11.01
N ARG A 220 19.72 -13.47 11.67
CA ARG A 220 19.27 -13.52 13.06
C ARG A 220 20.12 -12.66 14.01
N GLU A 221 21.42 -12.50 13.71
CA GLU A 221 22.38 -11.78 14.54
C GLU A 221 22.46 -10.28 14.23
N THR A 222 21.86 -9.81 13.13
CA THR A 222 21.92 -8.41 12.72
C THR A 222 21.45 -7.48 13.84
N PRO A 223 22.26 -6.52 14.31
CA PRO A 223 21.88 -5.64 15.41
C PRO A 223 20.79 -4.66 14.97
N PHE A 224 19.97 -4.20 15.93
CA PHE A 224 18.81 -3.33 15.63
C PHE A 224 19.22 -1.99 14.99
N TRP A 225 20.36 -1.42 15.33
CA TRP A 225 20.82 -0.16 14.72
C TRP A 225 21.06 -0.30 13.21
N GLN A 226 21.61 -1.43 12.77
CA GLN A 226 21.85 -1.72 11.35
C GLN A 226 20.53 -1.90 10.61
N LEU A 227 19.60 -2.66 11.17
CA LEU A 227 18.24 -2.80 10.67
C LEU A 227 17.54 -1.44 10.54
N SER A 228 17.71 -0.58 11.55
CA SER A 228 17.12 0.75 11.57
C SER A 228 17.63 1.64 10.44
N ILE A 229 18.93 1.59 10.13
CA ILE A 229 19.49 2.33 8.99
C ILE A 229 18.88 1.86 7.68
N TYR A 230 18.80 0.54 7.46
CA TYR A 230 18.20 -0.02 6.24
C TYR A 230 16.72 0.33 6.13
N ALA A 231 16.00 0.25 7.24
CA ALA A 231 14.59 0.63 7.31
C ALA A 231 14.38 2.12 7.01
N ILE A 232 15.22 3.01 7.57
CA ILE A 232 15.17 4.46 7.27
C ILE A 232 15.44 4.70 5.79
N MET A 233 16.41 4.02 5.17
CA MET A 233 16.71 4.18 3.74
C MET A 233 15.50 3.80 2.87
N VAL A 234 14.87 2.65 3.15
CA VAL A 234 13.67 2.21 2.44
C VAL A 234 12.53 3.20 2.65
N GLY A 235 12.28 3.58 3.90
CA GLY A 235 11.24 4.55 4.26
C GLY A 235 11.47 5.91 3.61
N ALA A 236 12.69 6.42 3.63
CA ALA A 236 13.04 7.69 3.01
C ALA A 236 12.86 7.64 1.48
N GLY A 237 13.23 6.52 0.86
CA GLY A 237 12.99 6.30 -0.56
C GLY A 237 11.51 6.31 -0.92
N LEU A 238 10.68 5.64 -0.12
CA LEU A 238 9.22 5.64 -0.26
C LEU A 238 8.62 7.05 -0.12
N GLY A 239 9.01 7.79 0.93
CA GLY A 239 8.47 9.11 1.19
C GLY A 239 8.80 10.12 0.08
N LEU A 240 10.01 10.08 -0.49
CA LEU A 240 10.40 10.91 -1.63
C LEU A 240 9.58 10.58 -2.88
N SER A 241 9.31 9.29 -3.13
CA SER A 241 8.68 8.83 -4.36
C SER A 241 7.15 8.99 -4.34
N MET A 242 6.48 8.58 -3.25
CA MET A 242 5.01 8.62 -3.16
C MET A 242 4.46 10.03 -3.28
N GLN A 243 5.07 11.01 -2.58
CA GLN A 243 4.61 12.39 -2.62
C GLN A 243 4.66 12.96 -4.04
N THR A 244 5.66 12.56 -4.81
CA THR A 244 5.82 13.03 -6.18
C THR A 244 4.78 12.43 -7.13
N ILE A 245 4.44 11.15 -6.97
CA ILE A 245 3.41 10.50 -7.79
C ILE A 245 2.06 11.18 -7.59
N VAL A 246 1.69 11.44 -6.33
CA VAL A 246 0.41 12.11 -5.99
C VAL A 246 0.32 13.52 -6.58
N ILE A 247 1.45 14.24 -6.72
CA ILE A 247 1.46 15.60 -7.29
C ILE A 247 1.48 15.56 -8.82
N ALA A 248 2.02 14.51 -9.44
CA ALA A 248 2.21 14.39 -10.89
C ALA A 248 0.99 13.81 -11.63
N LEU A 249 0.06 13.15 -10.90
CA LEU A 249 -1.25 12.66 -11.39
C LEU A 249 -2.31 13.73 -11.28
#